data_e26ffecc06fc20213b20443ccf78bc49
#
_entry.id   e26ffecc06fc20213b20443ccf78bc49
#
_cell.length_a   1.000
_cell.length_b   1.000
_cell.length_c   1.000
_cell.angle_alpha   90.00
_cell.angle_beta   90.00
_cell.angle_gamma   90.00
#
_symmetry.space_group_name_H-M   'P 1'
#
loop_
_entity.id
_entity.type
_entity.pdbx_description
1 polymer ?
#
loop_
_entity_poly.entity_id
_entity_poly.type
_entity_poly.pdbx_seq_one_letter_code
_entity_poly.pdbx_strand_id
1 'polypeptide(L)'
;MSHSSSNLPKLPLGPTPKRATRQATVAWKTNIITIGGDAPVRVQSMTNTDTADAMGTAIQVKELARAGSEMVRITVDTPAAAAAVPYIREQLDKMDILVPLIGDFHYNGHTLLNDYPECAKALSKYRINPGNVGKGAKRDPQFAQMIEAACKYDKPIRIGVNWGSLDQDLLASIMDSNAALAIPKTAQEVMIEALIQSALQSAEKAVEFGMNPNQIVLSCKVSNVQDLVAVYRDLSRRSDYPLHLGLTEAGMGSKGIVSSTAAMGILLQEGIGDTIRVSLTPDPGAPRENEVIVAQEILQTMGLRHFTPMVIACPGCGRTTSTTFQELAANIQSYLRQQMPLWKKTHPGVENMNVAVMGCIVNGPGESKHANIGISLPGTGETPAAPVFVDGVKVKTLRGENIAQDFQVIVDDYVQQNYAPK
;
A
#
# COMPACT_ATOMS: atom_id res chain seq x y z
N MET A 1 38.66 30.26 -23.80
CA MET A 1 37.42 29.54 -24.15
C MET A 1 36.62 29.38 -22.86
N SER A 2 35.61 30.21 -22.66
CA SER A 2 34.76 30.19 -21.46
C SER A 2 33.73 29.07 -21.64
N HIS A 3 33.80 28.07 -20.77
CA HIS A 3 32.74 27.08 -20.67
C HIS A 3 31.48 27.76 -20.15
N SER A 4 30.49 27.97 -21.02
CA SER A 4 29.14 28.34 -20.59
C SER A 4 28.57 27.17 -19.79
N SER A 5 28.45 27.35 -18.48
CA SER A 5 27.68 26.45 -17.64
C SER A 5 26.24 26.38 -18.18
N SER A 6 25.85 25.27 -18.76
CA SER A 6 24.48 25.01 -19.21
C SER A 6 23.55 25.17 -18.02
N ASN A 7 22.65 26.16 -18.07
CA ASN A 7 21.53 26.33 -17.16
C ASN A 7 20.50 25.21 -17.39
N LEU A 8 20.88 23.97 -17.13
CA LEU A 8 19.90 22.91 -17.02
C LEU A 8 19.08 23.15 -15.75
N PRO A 9 17.74 23.13 -15.82
CA PRO A 9 16.91 23.24 -14.64
C PRO A 9 17.34 22.17 -13.64
N LYS A 10 17.57 22.56 -12.38
CA LYS A 10 17.84 21.61 -11.31
C LYS A 10 16.65 20.68 -11.20
N LEU A 11 16.86 19.40 -11.48
CA LEU A 11 15.84 18.40 -11.23
C LEU A 11 15.56 18.35 -9.72
N PRO A 12 14.27 18.25 -9.31
CA PRO A 12 13.93 18.15 -7.91
C PRO A 12 14.56 16.87 -7.32
N LEU A 13 15.13 16.99 -6.12
CA LEU A 13 15.60 15.85 -5.36
C LEU A 13 14.38 15.19 -4.68
N GLY A 14 14.13 13.91 -5.00
CA GLY A 14 13.03 13.15 -4.43
C GLY A 14 11.74 13.19 -5.25
N PRO A 15 10.64 12.64 -4.70
CA PRO A 15 9.34 12.62 -5.36
C PRO A 15 8.75 14.02 -5.54
N THR A 16 7.99 14.19 -6.61
CA THR A 16 7.18 15.41 -6.81
C THR A 16 6.19 15.57 -5.63
N PRO A 17 5.97 16.80 -5.14
CA PRO A 17 4.94 17.04 -4.14
C PRO A 17 3.61 16.41 -4.55
N LYS A 18 2.91 15.84 -3.58
CA LYS A 18 1.62 15.20 -3.81
C LYS A 18 0.64 16.20 -4.42
N ARG A 19 -0.09 15.77 -5.45
CA ARG A 19 -1.12 16.62 -6.07
C ARG A 19 -2.21 17.00 -5.05
N ALA A 20 -2.79 18.19 -5.19
CA ALA A 20 -3.94 18.61 -4.39
C ALA A 20 -5.14 17.69 -4.66
N THR A 21 -5.73 17.14 -3.62
CA THR A 21 -6.93 16.30 -3.69
C THR A 21 -7.92 16.66 -2.60
N ARG A 22 -9.18 16.27 -2.78
CA ARG A 22 -10.17 16.21 -1.69
C ARG A 22 -9.66 15.27 -0.60
N GLN A 23 -10.30 15.33 0.56
CA GLN A 23 -10.03 14.42 1.67
C GLN A 23 -11.25 13.57 1.96
N ALA A 24 -11.05 12.24 2.04
CA ALA A 24 -12.04 11.31 2.52
C ALA A 24 -11.59 10.74 3.87
N THR A 25 -12.52 10.61 4.81
CA THR A 25 -12.22 10.09 6.15
C THR A 25 -12.87 8.73 6.32
N VAL A 26 -12.09 7.74 6.72
CA VAL A 26 -12.53 6.38 7.03
C VAL A 26 -12.26 6.13 8.51
N ALA A 27 -13.28 5.83 9.30
CA ALA A 27 -13.11 5.71 10.74
C ALA A 27 -13.78 4.46 11.30
N TRP A 28 -13.18 3.92 12.37
CA TRP A 28 -13.81 3.01 13.28
C TRP A 28 -13.44 3.39 14.72
N LYS A 29 -14.45 3.79 15.50
CA LYS A 29 -14.25 4.34 16.85
C LYS A 29 -13.19 5.47 16.83
N THR A 30 -12.14 5.31 17.62
CA THR A 30 -11.04 6.29 17.74
C THR A 30 -10.01 6.22 16.62
N ASN A 31 -10.03 5.17 15.80
CA ASN A 31 -9.10 5.04 14.69
C ASN A 31 -9.65 5.75 13.44
N ILE A 32 -9.07 6.90 13.13
CA ILE A 32 -9.47 7.77 12.03
C ILE A 32 -8.37 7.80 10.98
N ILE A 33 -8.71 7.42 9.75
CA ILE A 33 -7.80 7.37 8.62
C ILE A 33 -8.25 8.41 7.58
N THR A 34 -7.44 9.44 7.38
CA THR A 34 -7.64 10.43 6.31
C THR A 34 -6.95 9.96 5.04
N ILE A 35 -7.64 10.06 3.90
CA ILE A 35 -7.18 9.72 2.56
C ILE A 35 -7.26 10.98 1.70
N GLY A 36 -6.19 11.35 1.02
CA GLY A 36 -6.14 12.55 0.20
C GLY A 36 -5.65 13.80 0.94
N GLY A 37 -5.63 14.94 0.26
CA GLY A 37 -5.01 16.17 0.76
C GLY A 37 -3.56 15.97 1.19
N ASP A 38 -3.18 16.53 2.31
CA ASP A 38 -1.82 16.42 2.87
C ASP A 38 -1.59 15.11 3.65
N ALA A 39 -2.60 14.23 3.76
CA ALA A 39 -2.45 12.96 4.46
C ALA A 39 -1.41 12.07 3.74
N PRO A 40 -0.59 11.30 4.49
CA PRO A 40 0.36 10.39 3.87
C PRO A 40 -0.36 9.30 3.05
N VAL A 41 0.34 8.74 2.06
CA VAL A 41 -0.18 7.61 1.28
C VAL A 41 -0.49 6.44 2.19
N ARG A 42 -1.72 5.93 2.15
CA ARG A 42 -2.21 4.88 3.07
C ARG A 42 -2.01 3.49 2.51
N VAL A 43 -1.63 2.55 3.37
CA VAL A 43 -1.53 1.13 3.03
C VAL A 43 -2.85 0.43 3.32
N GLN A 44 -3.42 -0.20 2.29
CA GLN A 44 -4.62 -1.01 2.39
C GLN A 44 -4.31 -2.46 1.99
N SER A 45 -4.96 -3.41 2.64
CA SER A 45 -4.89 -4.83 2.29
C SER A 45 -6.28 -5.43 2.05
N MET A 46 -6.32 -6.74 1.78
CA MET A 46 -7.53 -7.49 1.60
C MET A 46 -7.35 -8.92 2.09
N THR A 47 -8.36 -9.45 2.78
CA THR A 47 -8.41 -10.88 3.15
C THR A 47 -8.60 -11.76 1.93
N ASN A 48 -8.23 -13.03 2.07
CA ASN A 48 -8.56 -14.10 1.10
C ASN A 48 -9.30 -15.27 1.76
N THR A 49 -9.77 -15.08 3.00
CA THR A 49 -10.68 -16.00 3.68
C THR A 49 -12.09 -15.92 3.12
N ASP A 50 -12.86 -16.98 3.27
CA ASP A 50 -14.32 -16.91 3.14
C ASP A 50 -14.85 -16.00 4.26
N THR A 51 -15.52 -14.89 3.91
CA THR A 51 -16.04 -13.95 4.90
C THR A 51 -17.15 -14.56 5.77
N ALA A 52 -17.83 -15.61 5.28
CA ALA A 52 -18.80 -16.37 6.07
C ALA A 52 -18.12 -17.15 7.22
N ASP A 53 -16.82 -17.49 7.10
CA ASP A 53 -15.99 -17.90 8.23
C ASP A 53 -15.54 -16.64 9.02
N ALA A 54 -16.42 -16.19 9.89
CA ALA A 54 -16.23 -14.96 10.63
C ALA A 54 -14.98 -14.97 11.52
N MET A 55 -14.65 -16.12 12.15
CA MET A 55 -13.49 -16.21 13.04
C MET A 55 -12.19 -16.24 12.24
N GLY A 56 -12.11 -17.04 11.18
CA GLY A 56 -10.95 -17.08 10.28
C GLY A 56 -10.68 -15.72 9.64
N THR A 57 -11.75 -15.03 9.21
CA THR A 57 -11.62 -13.66 8.67
C THR A 57 -11.17 -12.65 9.73
N ALA A 58 -11.70 -12.70 10.96
CA ALA A 58 -11.25 -11.81 12.04
C ALA A 58 -9.76 -12.03 12.39
N ILE A 59 -9.30 -13.28 12.41
CA ILE A 59 -7.89 -13.61 12.65
C ILE A 59 -7.02 -13.02 11.54
N GLN A 60 -7.36 -13.22 10.27
CA GLN A 60 -6.56 -12.70 9.15
C GLN A 60 -6.58 -11.17 9.12
N VAL A 61 -7.71 -10.51 9.42
CA VAL A 61 -7.76 -9.04 9.55
C VAL A 61 -6.83 -8.56 10.65
N LYS A 62 -6.80 -9.25 11.80
CA LYS A 62 -5.86 -8.93 12.90
C LYS A 62 -4.40 -9.04 12.46
N GLU A 63 -4.06 -10.09 11.72
CA GLU A 63 -2.70 -10.30 11.19
C GLU A 63 -2.30 -9.18 10.24
N LEU A 64 -3.17 -8.86 9.27
CA LEU A 64 -2.96 -7.75 8.34
C LEU A 64 -2.83 -6.39 9.04
N ALA A 65 -3.65 -6.13 10.05
CA ALA A 65 -3.57 -4.90 10.85
C ALA A 65 -2.26 -4.82 11.65
N ARG A 66 -1.81 -5.94 12.24
CA ARG A 66 -0.53 -6.03 12.96
C ARG A 66 0.68 -5.86 12.05
N ALA A 67 0.59 -6.33 10.81
CA ALA A 67 1.60 -6.07 9.78
C ALA A 67 1.63 -4.59 9.34
N GLY A 68 0.65 -3.78 9.74
CA GLY A 68 0.59 -2.35 9.49
C GLY A 68 -0.37 -1.92 8.37
N SER A 69 -1.30 -2.79 7.98
CA SER A 69 -2.42 -2.36 7.12
C SER A 69 -3.29 -1.36 7.85
N GLU A 70 -3.50 -0.19 7.27
CA GLU A 70 -4.28 0.89 7.88
C GLU A 70 -5.79 0.73 7.62
N MET A 71 -6.17 -0.07 6.63
CA MET A 71 -7.54 -0.44 6.29
C MET A 71 -7.54 -1.85 5.70
N VAL A 72 -8.49 -2.68 6.07
CA VAL A 72 -8.60 -4.04 5.53
C VAL A 72 -9.91 -4.22 4.81
N ARG A 73 -9.85 -4.73 3.57
CA ARG A 73 -11.01 -5.03 2.74
C ARG A 73 -11.38 -6.50 2.89
N ILE A 74 -12.67 -6.76 3.07
CA ILE A 74 -13.28 -8.08 3.10
C ILE A 74 -14.32 -8.19 1.98
N THR A 75 -14.50 -9.38 1.40
CA THR A 75 -15.52 -9.60 0.37
C THR A 75 -16.89 -9.75 1.02
N VAL A 76 -17.90 -9.05 0.49
CA VAL A 76 -19.30 -9.17 0.94
C VAL A 76 -20.17 -9.42 -0.28
N ASP A 77 -20.30 -10.67 -0.66
CA ASP A 77 -20.94 -11.13 -1.90
C ASP A 77 -22.11 -12.09 -1.69
N THR A 78 -22.30 -12.58 -0.46
CA THR A 78 -23.38 -13.49 -0.09
C THR A 78 -24.11 -13.03 1.17
N PRO A 79 -25.38 -13.48 1.37
CA PRO A 79 -26.09 -13.25 2.63
C PRO A 79 -25.32 -13.75 3.86
N ALA A 80 -24.65 -14.90 3.76
CA ALA A 80 -23.86 -15.46 4.84
C ALA A 80 -22.67 -14.56 5.18
N ALA A 81 -21.94 -14.04 4.18
CA ALA A 81 -20.87 -13.09 4.36
C ALA A 81 -21.38 -11.79 5.03
N ALA A 82 -22.50 -11.23 4.55
CA ALA A 82 -23.09 -10.04 5.13
C ALA A 82 -23.52 -10.25 6.61
N ALA A 83 -24.11 -11.39 6.93
CA ALA A 83 -24.47 -11.74 8.30
C ALA A 83 -23.26 -11.93 9.22
N ALA A 84 -22.10 -12.35 8.69
CA ALA A 84 -20.88 -12.57 9.44
C ALA A 84 -20.13 -11.25 9.80
N VAL A 85 -20.28 -10.19 9.00
CA VAL A 85 -19.53 -8.93 9.18
C VAL A 85 -19.68 -8.32 10.58
N PRO A 86 -20.88 -8.20 11.19
CA PRO A 86 -21.02 -7.66 12.54
C PRO A 86 -20.24 -8.49 13.57
N TYR A 87 -20.24 -9.81 13.44
CA TYR A 87 -19.49 -10.70 14.33
C TYR A 87 -17.98 -10.56 14.14
N ILE A 88 -17.50 -10.47 12.90
CA ILE A 88 -16.09 -10.16 12.60
C ILE A 88 -15.67 -8.88 13.33
N ARG A 89 -16.48 -7.82 13.22
CA ARG A 89 -16.21 -6.54 13.85
C ARG A 89 -16.19 -6.65 15.38
N GLU A 90 -17.13 -7.37 15.95
CA GLU A 90 -17.19 -7.62 17.41
C GLU A 90 -15.92 -8.36 17.91
N GLN A 91 -15.47 -9.39 17.18
CA GLN A 91 -14.26 -10.12 17.56
C GLN A 91 -13.02 -9.23 17.48
N LEU A 92 -12.90 -8.41 16.43
CA LEU A 92 -11.80 -7.46 16.31
C LEU A 92 -11.81 -6.41 17.44
N ASP A 93 -12.98 -5.92 17.82
CA ASP A 93 -13.13 -4.98 18.93
C ASP A 93 -12.72 -5.60 20.26
N LYS A 94 -13.08 -6.87 20.52
CA LYS A 94 -12.64 -7.62 21.70
C LYS A 94 -11.12 -7.82 21.76
N MET A 95 -10.47 -7.85 20.59
CA MET A 95 -9.00 -7.96 20.46
C MET A 95 -8.29 -6.59 20.43
N ASP A 96 -9.00 -5.49 20.65
CA ASP A 96 -8.51 -4.11 20.52
C ASP A 96 -7.91 -3.80 19.12
N ILE A 97 -8.45 -4.43 18.07
CA ILE A 97 -8.07 -4.19 16.67
C ILE A 97 -9.08 -3.24 16.03
N LEU A 98 -8.77 -1.95 16.07
CA LEU A 98 -9.67 -0.91 15.58
C LEU A 98 -9.47 -0.55 14.11
N VAL A 99 -8.83 -1.44 13.32
CA VAL A 99 -8.64 -1.20 11.89
C VAL A 99 -9.99 -1.07 11.18
N PRO A 100 -10.21 -0.02 10.36
CA PRO A 100 -11.42 0.13 9.56
C PRO A 100 -11.60 -1.01 8.56
N LEU A 101 -12.80 -1.59 8.52
CA LEU A 101 -13.17 -2.61 7.55
C LEU A 101 -13.81 -1.98 6.31
N ILE A 102 -13.44 -2.47 5.15
CA ILE A 102 -14.01 -2.05 3.86
C ILE A 102 -14.78 -3.23 3.28
N GLY A 103 -16.07 -3.07 3.04
CA GLY A 103 -16.88 -4.06 2.33
C GLY A 103 -16.66 -3.98 0.82
N ASP A 104 -16.35 -5.10 0.19
CA ASP A 104 -16.21 -5.22 -1.27
C ASP A 104 -17.49 -5.79 -1.85
N PHE A 105 -18.27 -4.95 -2.50
CA PHE A 105 -19.59 -5.29 -3.03
C PHE A 105 -19.55 -5.43 -4.55
N HIS A 106 -20.23 -6.46 -5.01
CA HIS A 106 -20.47 -6.76 -6.42
C HIS A 106 -21.97 -6.98 -6.64
N TYR A 107 -22.44 -7.22 -7.81
CA TYR A 107 -23.80 -7.52 -8.31
C TYR A 107 -25.01 -7.31 -7.37
N ASN A 108 -24.99 -7.91 -6.18
CA ASN A 108 -26.06 -7.92 -5.18
C ASN A 108 -25.80 -6.97 -3.99
N GLY A 109 -24.78 -6.12 -4.08
CA GLY A 109 -24.41 -5.22 -2.98
C GLY A 109 -25.53 -4.31 -2.50
N HIS A 110 -26.41 -3.87 -3.40
CA HIS A 110 -27.60 -3.08 -3.06
C HIS A 110 -28.56 -3.87 -2.14
N THR A 111 -28.81 -5.14 -2.42
CA THR A 111 -29.61 -6.02 -1.58
C THR A 111 -28.93 -6.27 -0.23
N LEU A 112 -27.63 -6.62 -0.23
CA LEU A 112 -26.90 -6.93 0.99
C LEU A 112 -26.81 -5.74 1.95
N LEU A 113 -26.62 -4.53 1.44
CA LEU A 113 -26.57 -3.32 2.26
C LEU A 113 -27.95 -2.96 2.87
N ASN A 114 -29.02 -3.24 2.16
CA ASN A 114 -30.38 -2.94 2.62
C ASN A 114 -30.93 -4.02 3.57
N ASP A 115 -30.74 -5.30 3.24
CA ASP A 115 -31.29 -6.41 4.01
C ASP A 115 -30.47 -6.73 5.27
N TYR A 116 -29.18 -6.33 5.29
CA TYR A 116 -28.26 -6.53 6.42
C TYR A 116 -27.75 -5.19 6.99
N PRO A 117 -28.59 -4.38 7.65
CA PRO A 117 -28.22 -3.05 8.14
C PRO A 117 -27.07 -3.09 9.15
N GLU A 118 -26.93 -4.16 9.93
CA GLU A 118 -25.81 -4.31 10.88
C GLU A 118 -24.46 -4.53 10.15
N CYS A 119 -24.48 -5.20 8.99
CA CYS A 119 -23.33 -5.27 8.11
C CYS A 119 -22.92 -3.86 7.62
N ALA A 120 -23.88 -3.11 7.11
CA ALA A 120 -23.63 -1.75 6.61
C ALA A 120 -23.05 -0.84 7.70
N LYS A 121 -23.54 -0.93 8.95
CA LYS A 121 -23.01 -0.16 10.09
C LYS A 121 -21.61 -0.59 10.52
N ALA A 122 -21.35 -1.90 10.54
CA ALA A 122 -20.07 -2.47 10.99
C ALA A 122 -18.90 -2.19 10.04
N LEU A 123 -19.18 -1.89 8.78
CA LEU A 123 -18.20 -1.46 7.79
C LEU A 123 -17.90 0.02 7.93
N SER A 124 -16.67 0.41 7.62
CA SER A 124 -16.20 1.81 7.65
C SER A 124 -16.15 2.46 6.27
N LYS A 125 -16.14 1.70 5.20
CA LYS A 125 -16.16 2.16 3.81
C LYS A 125 -16.74 1.06 2.91
N TYR A 126 -17.35 1.47 1.80
CA TYR A 126 -17.81 0.52 0.80
C TYR A 126 -16.97 0.64 -0.47
N ARG A 127 -16.58 -0.48 -1.05
CA ARG A 127 -16.04 -0.54 -2.41
C ARG A 127 -17.14 -1.00 -3.34
N ILE A 128 -17.40 -0.21 -4.36
CA ILE A 128 -18.40 -0.46 -5.37
C ILE A 128 -17.70 -0.53 -6.73
N ASN A 129 -17.96 -1.60 -7.48
CA ASN A 129 -17.52 -1.70 -8.87
C ASN A 129 -18.70 -1.38 -9.79
N PRO A 130 -18.72 -0.22 -10.45
CA PRO A 130 -19.88 0.20 -11.24
C PRO A 130 -20.19 -0.73 -12.42
N GLY A 131 -19.19 -1.43 -12.96
CA GLY A 131 -19.38 -2.43 -14.00
C GLY A 131 -20.09 -3.72 -13.53
N ASN A 132 -20.20 -3.90 -12.21
CA ASN A 132 -20.79 -5.10 -11.59
C ASN A 132 -22.03 -4.77 -10.73
N VAL A 133 -22.61 -3.59 -10.81
CA VAL A 133 -23.78 -3.21 -9.99
C VAL A 133 -25.11 -3.63 -10.60
N GLY A 134 -25.13 -3.94 -11.88
CA GLY A 134 -26.34 -4.31 -12.62
C GLY A 134 -26.10 -4.18 -14.10
N LYS A 135 -27.10 -4.57 -14.89
CA LYS A 135 -27.04 -4.47 -16.36
C LYS A 135 -28.18 -3.63 -16.91
N GLY A 136 -27.87 -2.81 -17.92
CA GLY A 136 -28.86 -1.97 -18.59
C GLY A 136 -29.62 -1.07 -17.63
N ALA A 137 -30.94 -0.99 -17.76
CA ALA A 137 -31.81 -0.10 -16.97
C ALA A 137 -31.83 -0.37 -15.45
N LYS A 138 -31.30 -1.53 -14.99
CA LYS A 138 -31.22 -1.86 -13.56
C LYS A 138 -29.98 -1.26 -12.87
N ARG A 139 -28.97 -0.86 -13.62
CA ARG A 139 -27.69 -0.42 -13.06
C ARG A 139 -27.82 0.83 -12.20
N ASP A 140 -28.42 1.85 -12.73
CA ASP A 140 -28.53 3.15 -12.03
C ASP A 140 -29.39 3.07 -10.77
N PRO A 141 -30.58 2.42 -10.76
CA PRO A 141 -31.33 2.20 -9.53
C PRO A 141 -30.60 1.38 -8.46
N GLN A 142 -29.86 0.34 -8.85
CA GLN A 142 -29.11 -0.47 -7.90
C GLN A 142 -27.90 0.29 -7.35
N PHE A 143 -27.22 1.07 -8.19
CA PHE A 143 -26.15 1.95 -7.75
C PHE A 143 -26.68 3.02 -6.79
N ALA A 144 -27.80 3.66 -7.10
CA ALA A 144 -28.46 4.63 -6.23
C ALA A 144 -28.74 4.06 -4.83
N GLN A 145 -29.29 2.84 -4.74
CA GLN A 145 -29.54 2.19 -3.44
C GLN A 145 -28.27 1.97 -2.62
N MET A 146 -27.14 1.63 -3.28
CA MET A 146 -25.85 1.49 -2.58
C MET A 146 -25.34 2.85 -2.07
N ILE A 147 -25.51 3.90 -2.85
CA ILE A 147 -25.14 5.28 -2.45
C ILE A 147 -26.04 5.77 -1.32
N GLU A 148 -27.36 5.55 -1.39
CA GLU A 148 -28.30 5.88 -0.31
C GLU A 148 -27.93 5.18 1.00
N ALA A 149 -27.55 3.90 0.94
CA ALA A 149 -27.06 3.18 2.11
C ALA A 149 -25.76 3.79 2.66
N ALA A 150 -24.83 4.19 1.78
CA ALA A 150 -23.60 4.86 2.19
C ALA A 150 -23.87 6.22 2.85
N CYS A 151 -24.75 7.02 2.28
CA CYS A 151 -25.19 8.30 2.87
C CYS A 151 -25.90 8.10 4.21
N LYS A 152 -26.83 7.13 4.30
CA LYS A 152 -27.59 6.81 5.52
C LYS A 152 -26.69 6.47 6.70
N TYR A 153 -25.60 5.75 6.46
CA TYR A 153 -24.68 5.32 7.51
C TYR A 153 -23.39 6.16 7.58
N ASP A 154 -23.34 7.26 6.84
CA ASP A 154 -22.16 8.16 6.75
C ASP A 154 -20.87 7.42 6.41
N LYS A 155 -20.90 6.59 5.37
CA LYS A 155 -19.77 5.77 4.95
C LYS A 155 -19.18 6.31 3.64
N PRO A 156 -17.88 6.64 3.59
CA PRO A 156 -17.21 6.94 2.33
C PRO A 156 -17.23 5.72 1.41
N ILE A 157 -17.15 5.98 0.12
CA ILE A 157 -17.10 4.93 -0.89
C ILE A 157 -15.79 4.96 -1.68
N ARG A 158 -15.43 3.82 -2.25
CA ARG A 158 -14.47 3.77 -3.35
C ARG A 158 -15.16 3.23 -4.60
N ILE A 159 -15.23 4.06 -5.61
CA ILE A 159 -15.61 3.63 -6.96
C ILE A 159 -14.39 2.96 -7.57
N GLY A 160 -14.50 1.65 -7.77
CA GLY A 160 -13.39 0.81 -8.17
C GLY A 160 -13.64 0.15 -9.51
N VAL A 161 -13.24 0.81 -10.59
CA VAL A 161 -13.31 0.27 -11.95
C VAL A 161 -12.16 -0.69 -12.19
N ASN A 162 -12.44 -1.84 -12.77
CA ASN A 162 -11.44 -2.78 -13.22
C ASN A 162 -11.63 -3.05 -14.72
N TRP A 163 -10.54 -3.18 -15.44
CA TRP A 163 -10.50 -3.52 -16.84
C TRP A 163 -11.36 -4.76 -17.20
N GLY A 164 -11.20 -5.85 -16.45
CA GLY A 164 -11.90 -7.11 -16.71
C GLY A 164 -13.43 -7.09 -16.43
N SER A 165 -13.95 -6.01 -15.86
CA SER A 165 -15.37 -5.82 -15.54
C SER A 165 -15.89 -4.45 -15.95
N LEU A 166 -15.34 -3.89 -17.02
CA LEU A 166 -15.78 -2.62 -17.58
C LEU A 166 -17.19 -2.75 -18.18
N ASP A 167 -17.96 -1.68 -18.06
CA ASP A 167 -19.28 -1.56 -18.67
C ASP A 167 -19.19 -1.65 -20.20
N GLN A 168 -19.81 -2.69 -20.76
CA GLN A 168 -19.75 -2.98 -22.19
C GLN A 168 -20.56 -1.97 -23.01
N ASP A 169 -21.66 -1.44 -22.48
CA ASP A 169 -22.50 -0.45 -23.17
C ASP A 169 -21.73 0.89 -23.30
N LEU A 170 -21.06 1.30 -22.23
CA LEU A 170 -20.18 2.47 -22.25
C LEU A 170 -19.03 2.28 -23.24
N LEU A 171 -18.37 1.13 -23.20
CA LEU A 171 -17.27 0.83 -24.11
C LEU A 171 -17.72 0.88 -25.56
N ALA A 172 -18.84 0.24 -25.91
CA ALA A 172 -19.40 0.25 -27.25
C ALA A 172 -19.72 1.69 -27.74
N SER A 173 -20.35 2.50 -26.90
CA SER A 173 -20.65 3.90 -27.19
C SER A 173 -19.39 4.73 -27.48
N ILE A 174 -18.31 4.51 -26.71
CA ILE A 174 -17.03 5.21 -26.95
C ILE A 174 -16.37 4.70 -28.23
N MET A 175 -16.45 3.39 -28.53
CA MET A 175 -15.93 2.83 -29.77
C MET A 175 -16.65 3.40 -31.00
N ASP A 176 -17.98 3.49 -30.97
CA ASP A 176 -18.78 4.08 -32.05
C ASP A 176 -18.42 5.56 -32.27
N SER A 177 -18.30 6.31 -31.17
CA SER A 177 -17.87 7.70 -31.21
C SER A 177 -16.44 7.85 -31.79
N ASN A 178 -15.55 6.94 -31.43
CA ASN A 178 -14.18 6.93 -31.95
C ASN A 178 -14.12 6.62 -33.43
N ALA A 179 -14.94 5.69 -33.91
CA ALA A 179 -15.00 5.33 -35.33
C ALA A 179 -15.46 6.50 -36.24
N ALA A 180 -16.20 7.46 -35.68
CA ALA A 180 -16.66 8.67 -36.37
C ALA A 180 -15.59 9.78 -36.45
N LEU A 181 -14.45 9.64 -35.75
CA LEU A 181 -13.37 10.63 -35.78
C LEU A 181 -12.60 10.60 -37.11
N ALA A 182 -12.13 11.74 -37.55
CA ALA A 182 -11.27 11.84 -38.76
C ALA A 182 -9.95 11.04 -38.60
N ILE A 183 -9.44 10.97 -37.37
CA ILE A 183 -8.30 10.15 -36.98
C ILE A 183 -8.73 9.35 -35.75
N PRO A 184 -9.16 8.09 -35.92
CA PRO A 184 -9.57 7.25 -34.78
C PRO A 184 -8.39 6.95 -33.84
N LYS A 185 -8.66 6.95 -32.55
CA LYS A 185 -7.74 6.49 -31.52
C LYS A 185 -7.56 4.97 -31.61
N THR A 186 -6.45 4.48 -31.07
CA THR A 186 -6.20 3.04 -30.94
C THR A 186 -7.18 2.38 -29.99
N ALA A 187 -7.39 1.07 -30.10
CA ALA A 187 -8.25 0.31 -29.18
C ALA A 187 -7.80 0.45 -27.73
N GLN A 188 -6.50 0.55 -27.47
CA GLN A 188 -5.94 0.77 -26.14
C GLN A 188 -6.33 2.14 -25.58
N GLU A 189 -6.21 3.21 -26.35
CA GLU A 189 -6.62 4.55 -25.94
C GLU A 189 -8.13 4.65 -25.68
N VAL A 190 -8.94 3.99 -26.51
CA VAL A 190 -10.40 3.90 -26.30
C VAL A 190 -10.72 3.19 -24.99
N MET A 191 -10.01 2.11 -24.68
CA MET A 191 -10.21 1.34 -23.44
C MET A 191 -9.78 2.15 -22.21
N ILE A 192 -8.67 2.87 -22.27
CA ILE A 192 -8.23 3.79 -21.20
C ILE A 192 -9.29 4.86 -20.97
N GLU A 193 -9.80 5.47 -22.03
CA GLU A 193 -10.88 6.46 -21.95
C GLU A 193 -12.14 5.90 -21.30
N ALA A 194 -12.55 4.69 -21.69
CA ALA A 194 -13.72 4.03 -21.13
C ALA A 194 -13.59 3.76 -19.62
N LEU A 195 -12.39 3.35 -19.16
CA LEU A 195 -12.09 3.17 -17.74
C LEU A 195 -12.25 4.48 -16.95
N ILE A 196 -11.67 5.56 -17.47
CA ILE A 196 -11.67 6.87 -16.84
C ILE A 196 -13.10 7.43 -16.81
N GLN A 197 -13.80 7.37 -17.94
CA GLN A 197 -15.18 7.83 -18.02
C GLN A 197 -16.11 7.05 -17.08
N SER A 198 -15.95 5.73 -17.00
CA SER A 198 -16.72 4.90 -16.06
C SER A 198 -16.53 5.35 -14.60
N ALA A 199 -15.30 5.69 -14.21
CA ALA A 199 -15.04 6.18 -12.86
C ALA A 199 -15.62 7.57 -12.60
N LEU A 200 -15.41 8.51 -13.53
CA LEU A 200 -15.87 9.89 -13.38
C LEU A 200 -17.41 10.01 -13.41
N GLN A 201 -18.06 9.39 -14.39
CA GLN A 201 -19.53 9.38 -14.49
C GLN A 201 -20.17 8.71 -13.26
N SER A 202 -19.55 7.64 -12.73
CA SER A 202 -20.04 7.02 -11.50
C SER A 202 -19.87 7.93 -10.27
N ALA A 203 -18.81 8.74 -10.22
CA ALA A 203 -18.63 9.73 -9.17
C ALA A 203 -19.66 10.86 -9.27
N GLU A 204 -19.92 11.36 -10.46
CA GLU A 204 -20.96 12.37 -10.74
C GLU A 204 -22.33 11.86 -10.31
N LYS A 205 -22.71 10.65 -10.72
CA LYS A 205 -23.97 10.02 -10.31
C LYS A 205 -24.06 9.81 -8.79
N ALA A 206 -22.96 9.43 -8.13
CA ALA A 206 -22.96 9.30 -6.68
C ALA A 206 -23.26 10.64 -6.00
N VAL A 207 -22.73 11.75 -6.51
CA VAL A 207 -23.02 13.10 -6.02
C VAL A 207 -24.49 13.48 -6.32
N GLU A 208 -25.02 13.16 -7.50
CA GLU A 208 -26.44 13.37 -7.84
C GLU A 208 -27.37 12.62 -6.89
N PHE A 209 -26.98 11.43 -6.41
CA PHE A 209 -27.71 10.64 -5.41
C PHE A 209 -27.47 11.10 -3.96
N GLY A 210 -26.79 12.25 -3.75
CA GLY A 210 -26.63 12.90 -2.45
C GLY A 210 -25.31 12.59 -1.72
N MET A 211 -24.36 11.87 -2.35
CA MET A 211 -23.07 11.62 -1.74
C MET A 211 -22.23 12.90 -1.66
N ASN A 212 -21.63 13.14 -0.50
CA ASN A 212 -20.65 14.22 -0.38
C ASN A 212 -19.40 13.89 -1.23
N PRO A 213 -18.97 14.78 -2.13
CA PRO A 213 -17.76 14.55 -2.94
C PRO A 213 -16.50 14.23 -2.11
N ASN A 214 -16.41 14.73 -0.87
CA ASN A 214 -15.31 14.43 0.06
C ASN A 214 -15.40 13.02 0.68
N GLN A 215 -16.39 12.22 0.30
CA GLN A 215 -16.51 10.82 0.71
C GLN A 215 -16.25 9.84 -0.42
N ILE A 216 -15.74 10.30 -1.56
CA ILE A 216 -15.50 9.49 -2.75
C ILE A 216 -14.00 9.33 -2.99
N VAL A 217 -13.56 8.08 -3.19
CA VAL A 217 -12.22 7.70 -3.62
C VAL A 217 -12.34 6.97 -4.96
N LEU A 218 -11.44 7.22 -5.91
CA LEU A 218 -11.47 6.57 -7.23
C LEU A 218 -10.34 5.55 -7.39
N SER A 219 -10.60 4.53 -8.18
CA SER A 219 -9.56 3.64 -8.70
C SER A 219 -9.93 3.04 -10.05
N CYS A 220 -8.97 3.02 -10.98
CA CYS A 220 -9.06 2.40 -12.29
C CYS A 220 -7.92 1.40 -12.43
N LYS A 221 -8.18 0.11 -12.27
CA LYS A 221 -7.15 -0.92 -12.22
C LYS A 221 -7.06 -1.70 -13.54
N VAL A 222 -5.83 -1.88 -13.97
CA VAL A 222 -5.42 -2.69 -15.12
C VAL A 222 -4.27 -3.62 -14.73
N SER A 223 -3.93 -4.58 -15.57
CA SER A 223 -2.86 -5.56 -15.31
C SER A 223 -1.52 -5.21 -15.96
N ASN A 224 -1.48 -4.21 -16.85
CA ASN A 224 -0.25 -3.74 -17.50
C ASN A 224 0.26 -2.47 -16.83
N VAL A 225 1.57 -2.39 -16.61
CA VAL A 225 2.22 -1.25 -15.94
C VAL A 225 2.05 0.05 -16.71
N GLN A 226 2.30 0.04 -18.04
CA GLN A 226 2.25 1.26 -18.85
C GLN A 226 0.82 1.79 -18.97
N ASP A 227 -0.15 0.88 -19.09
CA ASP A 227 -1.56 1.24 -19.14
C ASP A 227 -2.02 1.85 -17.80
N LEU A 228 -1.56 1.28 -16.67
CA LEU A 228 -1.87 1.83 -15.35
C LEU A 228 -1.34 3.26 -15.22
N VAL A 229 -0.09 3.48 -15.63
CA VAL A 229 0.54 4.80 -15.58
C VAL A 229 -0.24 5.79 -16.46
N ALA A 230 -0.61 5.40 -17.69
CA ALA A 230 -1.38 6.24 -18.60
C ALA A 230 -2.76 6.60 -18.01
N VAL A 231 -3.49 5.60 -17.50
CA VAL A 231 -4.81 5.79 -16.87
C VAL A 231 -4.74 6.77 -15.71
N TYR A 232 -3.82 6.59 -14.77
CA TYR A 232 -3.78 7.43 -13.58
C TYR A 232 -3.21 8.83 -13.84
N ARG A 233 -2.30 8.99 -14.80
CA ARG A 233 -1.87 10.32 -15.24
C ARG A 233 -3.03 11.13 -15.80
N ASP A 234 -3.87 10.52 -16.63
CA ASP A 234 -5.02 11.20 -17.21
C ASP A 234 -6.13 11.43 -16.17
N LEU A 235 -6.50 10.41 -15.39
CA LEU A 235 -7.47 10.52 -14.31
C LEU A 235 -7.08 11.62 -13.28
N SER A 236 -5.80 11.73 -12.97
CA SER A 236 -5.27 12.74 -12.04
C SER A 236 -5.40 14.18 -12.54
N ARG A 237 -5.43 14.37 -13.86
CA ARG A 237 -5.65 15.70 -14.50
C ARG A 237 -7.12 16.07 -14.57
N ARG A 238 -8.01 15.07 -14.67
CA ARG A 238 -9.46 15.26 -14.86
C ARG A 238 -10.25 15.34 -13.56
N SER A 239 -9.65 14.97 -12.41
CA SER A 239 -10.37 14.98 -11.13
C SER A 239 -9.46 15.32 -9.96
N ASP A 240 -10.06 15.84 -8.90
CA ASP A 240 -9.44 16.12 -7.61
C ASP A 240 -9.79 15.07 -6.54
N TYR A 241 -10.45 13.97 -6.91
CA TYR A 241 -10.73 12.87 -5.99
C TYR A 241 -9.44 12.17 -5.55
N PRO A 242 -9.35 11.69 -4.30
CA PRO A 242 -8.28 10.81 -3.85
C PRO A 242 -8.22 9.54 -4.70
N LEU A 243 -7.01 9.08 -5.04
CA LEU A 243 -6.78 7.94 -5.91
C LEU A 243 -6.21 6.75 -5.14
N HIS A 244 -6.82 5.58 -5.34
CA HIS A 244 -6.34 4.32 -4.82
C HIS A 244 -5.60 3.56 -5.91
N LEU A 245 -4.28 3.45 -5.76
CA LEU A 245 -3.40 2.75 -6.70
C LEU A 245 -3.35 1.24 -6.44
N GLY A 246 -3.07 0.50 -7.48
CA GLY A 246 -2.78 -0.92 -7.42
C GLY A 246 -2.89 -1.56 -8.79
N LEU A 247 -1.92 -2.41 -9.12
CA LEU A 247 -1.98 -3.25 -10.30
C LEU A 247 -2.88 -4.45 -10.01
N THR A 248 -3.80 -4.80 -10.90
CA THR A 248 -4.55 -6.06 -10.80
C THR A 248 -3.75 -7.17 -11.46
N GLU A 249 -3.88 -8.41 -10.95
CA GLU A 249 -3.24 -9.59 -11.53
C GLU A 249 -1.72 -9.42 -11.74
N ALA A 250 -1.05 -8.83 -10.76
CA ALA A 250 0.38 -8.54 -10.85
C ALA A 250 1.23 -9.82 -10.99
N GLY A 251 0.75 -10.95 -10.46
CA GLY A 251 1.40 -12.26 -10.52
C GLY A 251 2.01 -12.69 -9.18
N MET A 252 2.77 -13.76 -9.23
CA MET A 252 3.41 -14.40 -8.08
C MET A 252 4.85 -13.92 -7.88
N GLY A 253 5.36 -14.06 -6.66
CA GLY A 253 6.76 -13.90 -6.32
C GLY A 253 7.36 -12.59 -6.82
N SER A 254 8.59 -12.65 -7.32
CA SER A 254 9.35 -11.48 -7.79
C SER A 254 8.67 -10.73 -8.94
N LYS A 255 8.00 -11.43 -9.86
CA LYS A 255 7.27 -10.79 -10.97
C LYS A 255 6.16 -9.88 -10.45
N GLY A 256 5.38 -10.34 -9.48
CA GLY A 256 4.31 -9.57 -8.88
C GLY A 256 4.83 -8.34 -8.12
N ILE A 257 5.91 -8.51 -7.37
CA ILE A 257 6.57 -7.42 -6.62
C ILE A 257 7.12 -6.38 -7.60
N VAL A 258 7.89 -6.79 -8.60
CA VAL A 258 8.51 -5.88 -9.58
C VAL A 258 7.44 -5.10 -10.36
N SER A 259 6.40 -5.78 -10.84
CA SER A 259 5.32 -5.13 -11.59
C SER A 259 4.55 -4.12 -10.73
N SER A 260 4.24 -4.48 -9.48
CA SER A 260 3.54 -3.58 -8.54
C SER A 260 4.41 -2.39 -8.17
N THR A 261 5.70 -2.62 -7.92
CA THR A 261 6.67 -1.56 -7.59
C THR A 261 6.83 -0.59 -8.75
N ALA A 262 7.03 -1.09 -9.97
CA ALA A 262 7.19 -0.24 -11.15
C ALA A 262 5.93 0.60 -11.41
N ALA A 263 4.74 -0.03 -11.38
CA ALA A 263 3.48 0.64 -11.65
C ALA A 263 3.17 1.74 -10.63
N MET A 264 3.29 1.43 -9.34
CA MET A 264 3.00 2.40 -8.28
C MET A 264 4.14 3.39 -8.08
N GLY A 265 5.40 2.95 -8.22
CA GLY A 265 6.57 3.80 -8.04
C GLY A 265 6.63 4.97 -9.01
N ILE A 266 6.33 4.75 -10.30
CA ILE A 266 6.27 5.82 -11.31
C ILE A 266 5.22 6.87 -10.91
N LEU A 267 4.00 6.44 -10.55
CA LEU A 267 2.91 7.33 -10.19
C LEU A 267 3.19 8.09 -8.87
N LEU A 268 3.68 7.39 -7.87
CA LEU A 268 4.05 7.98 -6.59
C LEU A 268 5.19 8.99 -6.72
N GLN A 269 6.17 8.73 -7.62
CA GLN A 269 7.24 9.69 -7.95
C GLN A 269 6.68 11.00 -8.53
N GLU A 270 5.56 10.91 -9.24
CA GLU A 270 4.85 12.04 -9.85
C GLU A 270 3.82 12.71 -8.89
N GLY A 271 3.79 12.31 -7.63
CA GLY A 271 2.85 12.83 -6.64
C GLY A 271 1.41 12.32 -6.82
N ILE A 272 1.21 11.25 -7.59
CA ILE A 272 -0.10 10.64 -7.87
C ILE A 272 -0.30 9.43 -6.97
N GLY A 273 -1.36 9.44 -6.16
CA GLY A 273 -1.75 8.32 -5.30
C GLY A 273 -1.93 8.72 -3.84
N ASP A 274 -3.03 8.28 -3.24
CA ASP A 274 -3.43 8.60 -1.87
C ASP A 274 -3.55 7.35 -0.99
N THR A 275 -3.83 6.22 -1.61
CA THR A 275 -3.76 4.90 -0.97
C THR A 275 -3.25 3.86 -1.96
N ILE A 276 -2.58 2.84 -1.46
CA ILE A 276 -2.04 1.76 -2.28
C ILE A 276 -2.48 0.38 -1.76
N ARG A 277 -2.63 -0.57 -2.67
CA ARG A 277 -2.75 -1.99 -2.35
C ARG A 277 -1.94 -2.81 -3.33
N VAL A 278 -0.98 -3.57 -2.84
CA VAL A 278 -0.26 -4.59 -3.59
C VAL A 278 -1.15 -5.84 -3.72
N SER A 279 -1.24 -6.39 -4.92
CA SER A 279 -2.05 -7.60 -5.21
C SER A 279 -1.10 -8.70 -5.68
N LEU A 280 -0.62 -9.52 -4.75
CA LEU A 280 0.19 -10.68 -5.08
C LEU A 280 -0.67 -11.94 -5.08
N THR A 281 -0.39 -12.85 -6.00
CA THR A 281 -0.83 -14.22 -5.87
C THR A 281 0.09 -14.89 -4.85
N PRO A 282 -0.40 -15.29 -3.66
CA PRO A 282 0.46 -15.89 -2.65
C PRO A 282 0.91 -17.29 -3.10
N ASP A 283 2.12 -17.67 -2.70
CA ASP A 283 2.51 -19.07 -2.74
C ASP A 283 1.63 -19.87 -1.76
N PRO A 284 1.37 -21.17 -2.03
CA PRO A 284 0.60 -21.98 -1.11
C PRO A 284 1.19 -21.96 0.31
N GLY A 285 0.38 -21.54 1.29
CA GLY A 285 0.80 -21.41 2.69
C GLY A 285 1.59 -20.15 3.03
N ALA A 286 1.87 -19.26 2.08
CA ALA A 286 2.53 -18.00 2.36
C ALA A 286 1.63 -17.04 3.15
N PRO A 287 2.21 -16.28 4.10
CA PRO A 287 1.46 -15.29 4.88
C PRO A 287 0.81 -14.22 4.00
N ARG A 288 -0.43 -13.89 4.29
CA ARG A 288 -1.15 -12.83 3.56
C ARG A 288 -0.56 -11.45 3.80
N GLU A 289 0.11 -11.25 4.91
CA GLU A 289 0.79 -10.02 5.32
C GLU A 289 1.90 -9.58 4.37
N ASN A 290 2.42 -10.47 3.54
CA ASN A 290 3.45 -10.14 2.56
C ASN A 290 3.02 -8.98 1.62
N GLU A 291 1.73 -8.88 1.28
CA GLU A 291 1.22 -7.74 0.49
C GLU A 291 1.36 -6.41 1.23
N VAL A 292 1.16 -6.41 2.56
CA VAL A 292 1.31 -5.22 3.40
C VAL A 292 2.77 -4.83 3.50
N ILE A 293 3.64 -5.81 3.72
CA ILE A 293 5.09 -5.60 3.82
C ILE A 293 5.64 -4.99 2.53
N VAL A 294 5.31 -5.58 1.38
CA VAL A 294 5.74 -5.04 0.07
C VAL A 294 5.20 -3.63 -0.17
N ALA A 295 3.94 -3.35 0.20
CA ALA A 295 3.39 -2.00 0.08
C ALA A 295 4.15 -0.98 0.94
N GLN A 296 4.52 -1.35 2.16
CA GLN A 296 5.35 -0.52 3.04
C GLN A 296 6.75 -0.32 2.47
N GLU A 297 7.38 -1.37 1.95
CA GLU A 297 8.71 -1.31 1.34
C GLU A 297 8.73 -0.41 0.10
N ILE A 298 7.69 -0.43 -0.73
CA ILE A 298 7.56 0.52 -1.86
C ILE A 298 7.57 1.96 -1.35
N LEU A 299 6.73 2.30 -0.37
CA LEU A 299 6.65 3.66 0.16
C LEU A 299 7.93 4.09 0.86
N GLN A 300 8.57 3.18 1.57
CA GLN A 300 9.79 3.44 2.33
C GLN A 300 11.00 3.62 1.41
N THR A 301 11.15 2.74 0.41
CA THR A 301 12.23 2.84 -0.59
C THR A 301 12.14 4.13 -1.40
N MET A 302 10.94 4.64 -1.64
CA MET A 302 10.72 5.92 -2.31
C MET A 302 10.87 7.14 -1.39
N GLY A 303 11.14 6.95 -0.09
CA GLY A 303 11.25 8.05 0.87
C GLY A 303 9.94 8.78 1.16
N LEU A 304 8.78 8.16 0.85
CA LEU A 304 7.46 8.76 1.08
C LEU A 304 6.97 8.54 2.51
N ARG A 305 7.28 7.39 3.10
CA ARG A 305 6.91 7.01 4.47
C ARG A 305 7.95 6.06 5.06
N HIS A 306 8.02 6.01 6.38
CA HIS A 306 8.82 5.03 7.11
C HIS A 306 7.91 4.19 8.00
N PHE A 307 8.18 2.89 8.11
CA PHE A 307 7.38 1.93 8.88
C PHE A 307 8.22 1.10 9.84
N THR A 308 9.45 0.77 9.41
CA THR A 308 10.42 0.00 10.19
C THR A 308 11.83 0.51 9.87
N PRO A 309 12.80 0.40 10.76
CA PRO A 309 14.19 0.68 10.42
C PRO A 309 14.62 -0.10 9.18
N MET A 310 15.33 0.56 8.26
CA MET A 310 15.83 -0.09 7.04
C MET A 310 17.14 -0.82 7.34
N VAL A 311 17.24 -2.07 6.86
CA VAL A 311 18.50 -2.82 6.86
C VAL A 311 19.12 -2.73 5.48
N ILE A 312 20.30 -2.12 5.41
CA ILE A 312 21.13 -2.02 4.21
C ILE A 312 22.14 -3.14 4.26
N ALA A 313 22.13 -4.04 3.29
CA ALA A 313 23.07 -5.15 3.21
C ALA A 313 23.72 -5.22 1.84
N CYS A 314 24.99 -5.65 1.78
CA CYS A 314 25.65 -5.86 0.51
C CYS A 314 25.13 -7.15 -0.18
N PRO A 315 25.21 -7.25 -1.52
CA PRO A 315 24.73 -8.44 -2.23
C PRO A 315 25.61 -9.68 -2.01
N GLY A 316 26.80 -9.51 -1.42
CA GLY A 316 27.85 -10.53 -1.39
C GLY A 316 28.59 -10.64 -2.72
N CYS A 317 29.83 -11.08 -2.68
CA CYS A 317 30.67 -11.32 -3.86
C CYS A 317 31.77 -12.31 -3.52
N GLY A 318 32.71 -12.59 -4.43
CA GLY A 318 33.83 -13.49 -4.20
C GLY A 318 34.76 -13.14 -3.01
N ARG A 319 34.58 -11.94 -2.42
CA ARG A 319 35.30 -11.56 -1.18
C ARG A 319 34.63 -12.09 0.08
N THR A 320 33.40 -12.59 -0.02
CA THR A 320 32.61 -13.07 1.12
C THR A 320 31.96 -14.39 0.75
N THR A 321 32.63 -15.48 1.09
CA THR A 321 32.19 -16.85 0.78
C THR A 321 31.39 -17.50 1.90
N SER A 322 31.32 -16.85 3.09
CA SER A 322 30.48 -17.29 4.21
C SER A 322 29.09 -16.67 4.14
N THR A 323 28.08 -17.32 4.72
CA THR A 323 26.71 -16.85 4.84
C THR A 323 26.49 -15.94 6.07
N THR A 324 27.49 -15.80 6.93
CA THR A 324 27.37 -15.14 8.24
C THR A 324 26.77 -13.73 8.16
N PHE A 325 27.17 -12.90 7.18
CA PHE A 325 26.62 -11.57 7.04
C PHE A 325 25.16 -11.57 6.55
N GLN A 326 24.81 -12.54 5.70
CA GLN A 326 23.43 -12.73 5.21
C GLN A 326 22.51 -13.14 6.36
N GLU A 327 22.97 -14.07 7.19
CA GLU A 327 22.26 -14.53 8.37
C GLU A 327 22.09 -13.39 9.39
N LEU A 328 23.15 -12.62 9.63
CA LEU A 328 23.09 -11.46 10.50
C LEU A 328 22.11 -10.41 9.96
N ALA A 329 22.17 -10.08 8.68
CA ALA A 329 21.25 -9.12 8.05
C ALA A 329 19.78 -9.59 8.17
N ALA A 330 19.50 -10.86 7.90
CA ALA A 330 18.17 -11.44 8.03
C ALA A 330 17.68 -11.43 9.48
N ASN A 331 18.55 -11.79 10.44
CA ASN A 331 18.23 -11.78 11.86
C ASN A 331 17.93 -10.36 12.36
N ILE A 332 18.75 -9.37 12.00
CA ILE A 332 18.52 -7.96 12.36
C ILE A 332 17.22 -7.45 11.73
N GLN A 333 16.97 -7.72 10.46
CA GLN A 333 15.71 -7.32 9.80
C GLN A 333 14.48 -7.91 10.51
N SER A 334 14.53 -9.20 10.84
CA SER A 334 13.45 -9.88 11.58
C SER A 334 13.27 -9.29 12.97
N TYR A 335 14.35 -9.05 13.68
CA TYR A 335 14.36 -8.45 15.01
C TYR A 335 13.72 -7.05 15.00
N LEU A 336 14.17 -6.17 14.11
CA LEU A 336 13.63 -4.81 13.99
C LEU A 336 12.11 -4.82 13.72
N ARG A 337 11.64 -5.70 12.85
CA ARG A 337 10.20 -5.87 12.57
C ARG A 337 9.43 -6.36 13.80
N GLN A 338 9.99 -7.30 14.56
CA GLN A 338 9.35 -7.81 15.78
C GLN A 338 9.26 -6.76 16.89
N GLN A 339 10.25 -5.86 17.00
CA GLN A 339 10.26 -4.79 17.99
C GLN A 339 9.35 -3.60 17.62
N MET A 340 9.08 -3.35 16.34
CA MET A 340 8.33 -2.18 15.88
C MET A 340 6.98 -1.97 16.56
N PRO A 341 6.12 -2.99 16.83
CA PRO A 341 4.86 -2.79 17.53
C PRO A 341 5.01 -2.19 18.93
N LEU A 342 6.11 -2.52 19.61
CA LEU A 342 6.47 -1.95 20.92
C LEU A 342 7.09 -0.56 20.74
N TRP A 343 8.11 -0.44 19.89
CA TRP A 343 8.86 0.80 19.68
C TRP A 343 7.98 1.92 19.13
N LYS A 344 7.02 1.62 18.27
CA LYS A 344 6.07 2.61 17.76
C LYS A 344 5.31 3.35 18.89
N LYS A 345 5.12 2.70 20.04
CA LYS A 345 4.45 3.29 21.21
C LYS A 345 5.43 3.98 22.18
N THR A 346 6.65 3.48 22.24
CA THR A 346 7.63 3.86 23.28
C THR A 346 8.82 4.66 22.73
N HIS A 347 9.12 4.56 21.45
CA HIS A 347 10.30 5.17 20.80
C HIS A 347 9.92 5.80 19.46
N PRO A 348 9.11 6.89 19.45
CA PRO A 348 8.65 7.52 18.21
C PRO A 348 9.83 8.03 17.40
N GLY A 349 9.79 7.76 16.08
CA GLY A 349 10.84 8.14 15.14
C GLY A 349 11.86 7.03 14.84
N VAL A 350 11.84 5.92 15.59
CA VAL A 350 12.76 4.78 15.37
C VAL A 350 12.62 4.19 13.96
N GLU A 351 11.46 4.29 13.36
CA GLU A 351 11.19 3.85 11.99
C GLU A 351 12.07 4.54 10.93
N ASN A 352 12.69 5.68 11.27
CA ASN A 352 13.59 6.41 10.37
C ASN A 352 15.05 5.92 10.45
N MET A 353 15.37 5.01 11.38
CA MET A 353 16.72 4.49 11.57
C MET A 353 17.15 3.62 10.39
N ASN A 354 18.42 3.72 10.02
CA ASN A 354 19.07 2.85 9.05
C ASN A 354 20.14 2.01 9.73
N VAL A 355 20.13 0.70 9.47
CA VAL A 355 21.12 -0.26 9.98
C VAL A 355 21.87 -0.87 8.80
N ALA A 356 23.20 -0.79 8.77
CA ALA A 356 24.02 -1.37 7.71
C ALA A 356 24.67 -2.67 8.19
N VAL A 357 24.54 -3.74 7.40
CA VAL A 357 25.21 -5.03 7.63
C VAL A 357 26.03 -5.39 6.40
N MET A 358 27.34 -5.24 6.50
CA MET A 358 28.27 -5.40 5.37
C MET A 358 29.14 -6.63 5.54
N GLY A 359 29.43 -7.32 4.44
CA GLY A 359 30.12 -8.61 4.45
C GLY A 359 31.64 -8.55 4.23
N CYS A 360 32.25 -7.37 4.05
CA CYS A 360 33.70 -7.23 3.90
C CYS A 360 34.14 -5.79 4.17
N ILE A 361 35.48 -5.61 4.36
CA ILE A 361 36.06 -4.30 4.68
C ILE A 361 36.21 -3.36 3.46
N VAL A 362 35.93 -3.80 2.24
CA VAL A 362 36.18 -2.97 1.05
C VAL A 362 35.16 -1.82 0.97
N ASN A 363 33.85 -2.13 0.95
CA ASN A 363 32.78 -1.12 0.98
C ASN A 363 32.15 -0.97 2.38
N GLY A 364 32.35 -1.99 3.23
CA GLY A 364 31.68 -2.10 4.52
C GLY A 364 31.86 -0.87 5.42
N PRO A 365 33.08 -0.37 5.68
CA PRO A 365 33.26 0.80 6.52
C PRO A 365 32.66 2.07 5.94
N GLY A 366 32.65 2.23 4.61
CA GLY A 366 32.03 3.37 3.93
C GLY A 366 30.52 3.38 4.12
N GLU A 367 29.85 2.30 3.74
CA GLU A 367 28.40 2.15 3.87
C GLU A 367 27.94 2.21 5.33
N SER A 368 28.69 1.54 6.24
CA SER A 368 28.37 1.57 7.67
C SER A 368 28.45 2.96 8.31
N LYS A 369 29.26 3.88 7.75
CA LYS A 369 29.33 5.27 8.22
C LYS A 369 28.16 6.13 7.77
N HIS A 370 27.47 5.74 6.70
CA HIS A 370 26.30 6.46 6.20
C HIS A 370 24.99 6.03 6.88
N ALA A 371 25.00 4.91 7.60
CA ALA A 371 23.88 4.45 8.41
C ALA A 371 23.96 5.02 9.84
N ASN A 372 22.83 5.01 10.54
CA ASN A 372 22.80 5.35 11.97
C ASN A 372 23.64 4.34 12.76
N ILE A 373 23.51 3.06 12.44
CA ILE A 373 24.36 2.00 13.01
C ILE A 373 24.81 1.10 11.86
N GLY A 374 26.10 0.76 11.84
CA GLY A 374 26.62 -0.12 10.82
C GLY A 374 27.67 -1.08 11.37
N ILE A 375 27.66 -2.30 10.85
CA ILE A 375 28.68 -3.32 11.11
C ILE A 375 29.31 -3.78 9.79
N SER A 376 30.63 -3.91 9.79
CA SER A 376 31.37 -4.47 8.66
C SER A 376 32.00 -5.79 9.10
N LEU A 377 31.41 -6.90 8.67
CA LEU A 377 31.97 -8.22 8.96
C LEU A 377 33.24 -8.49 8.14
N PRO A 378 34.14 -9.35 8.60
CA PRO A 378 35.30 -9.73 7.83
C PRO A 378 34.90 -10.58 6.63
N GLY A 379 35.51 -10.29 5.49
CA GLY A 379 35.45 -11.13 4.30
C GLY A 379 36.33 -12.38 4.41
N THR A 380 36.32 -13.18 3.36
CA THR A 380 37.16 -14.40 3.27
C THR A 380 38.65 -14.05 3.33
N GLY A 381 39.37 -14.65 4.29
CA GLY A 381 40.78 -14.39 4.50
C GLY A 381 41.12 -13.09 5.24
N GLU A 382 40.12 -12.32 5.65
CA GLU A 382 40.32 -11.12 6.48
C GLU A 382 40.42 -11.48 7.97
N THR A 383 41.04 -10.59 8.75
CA THR A 383 41.12 -10.77 10.21
C THR A 383 39.71 -10.83 10.80
N PRO A 384 39.37 -11.79 11.68
CA PRO A 384 38.04 -11.95 12.26
C PRO A 384 37.70 -10.83 13.25
N ALA A 385 37.46 -9.64 12.71
CA ALA A 385 37.18 -8.44 13.44
C ALA A 385 36.11 -7.65 12.70
N ALA A 386 35.00 -7.33 13.38
CA ALA A 386 33.83 -6.61 12.84
C ALA A 386 33.76 -5.21 13.45
N PRO A 387 34.29 -4.17 12.79
CA PRO A 387 34.14 -2.79 13.25
C PRO A 387 32.66 -2.38 13.20
N VAL A 388 32.20 -1.72 14.26
CA VAL A 388 30.87 -1.14 14.40
C VAL A 388 30.99 0.38 14.39
N PHE A 389 30.10 1.01 13.63
CA PHE A 389 29.98 2.45 13.48
C PHE A 389 28.62 2.90 14.00
N VAL A 390 28.62 4.03 14.70
CA VAL A 390 27.41 4.71 15.17
C VAL A 390 27.54 6.17 14.74
N ASP A 391 26.54 6.67 14.00
CA ASP A 391 26.51 8.03 13.45
C ASP A 391 27.85 8.45 12.77
N GLY A 392 28.38 7.55 11.96
CA GLY A 392 29.60 7.75 11.20
C GLY A 392 30.92 7.52 11.98
N VAL A 393 30.86 7.31 13.29
CA VAL A 393 32.05 7.14 14.14
C VAL A 393 32.23 5.66 14.50
N LYS A 394 33.48 5.15 14.35
CA LYS A 394 33.79 3.81 14.82
C LYS A 394 33.80 3.75 16.35
N VAL A 395 32.87 2.98 16.94
CA VAL A 395 32.71 2.89 18.41
C VAL A 395 33.28 1.63 19.00
N LYS A 396 33.25 0.51 18.28
CA LYS A 396 33.67 -0.80 18.79
C LYS A 396 34.19 -1.69 17.66
N THR A 397 34.91 -2.74 18.02
CA THR A 397 35.23 -3.84 17.12
C THR A 397 34.81 -5.13 17.79
N LEU A 398 33.81 -5.80 17.24
CA LEU A 398 33.31 -7.09 17.74
C LEU A 398 34.20 -8.23 17.25
N ARG A 399 34.29 -9.28 18.04
CA ARG A 399 35.10 -10.46 17.76
C ARG A 399 34.47 -11.71 18.38
N GLY A 400 34.75 -12.90 17.82
CA GLY A 400 34.28 -14.16 18.36
C GLY A 400 32.93 -14.61 17.80
N GLU A 401 32.27 -15.51 18.51
CA GLU A 401 31.05 -16.18 18.02
C GLU A 401 29.75 -15.42 18.29
N ASN A 402 29.76 -14.44 19.21
CA ASN A 402 28.56 -13.70 19.65
C ASN A 402 28.36 -12.37 18.95
N ILE A 403 29.00 -12.16 17.78
CA ILE A 403 28.91 -10.86 17.05
C ILE A 403 27.46 -10.44 16.81
N ALA A 404 26.55 -11.37 16.50
CA ALA A 404 25.15 -11.06 16.22
C ALA A 404 24.42 -10.52 17.46
N GLN A 405 24.60 -11.18 18.60
CA GLN A 405 23.99 -10.76 19.87
C GLN A 405 24.60 -9.45 20.37
N ASP A 406 25.92 -9.32 20.31
CA ASP A 406 26.62 -8.09 20.70
C ASP A 406 26.20 -6.91 19.82
N PHE A 407 25.99 -7.12 18.53
CA PHE A 407 25.54 -6.09 17.62
C PHE A 407 24.07 -5.69 17.90
N GLN A 408 23.21 -6.67 18.21
CA GLN A 408 21.83 -6.41 18.61
C GLN A 408 21.74 -5.54 19.88
N VAL A 409 22.58 -5.81 20.87
CA VAL A 409 22.67 -4.98 22.08
C VAL A 409 23.02 -3.51 21.73
N ILE A 410 23.96 -3.30 20.79
CA ILE A 410 24.31 -1.95 20.35
C ILE A 410 23.13 -1.26 19.64
N VAL A 411 22.34 -2.01 18.87
CA VAL A 411 21.12 -1.48 18.25
C VAL A 411 20.10 -1.06 19.32
N ASP A 412 19.88 -1.88 20.33
CA ASP A 412 18.97 -1.59 21.43
C ASP A 412 19.42 -0.36 22.23
N ASP A 413 20.69 -0.30 22.59
CA ASP A 413 21.29 0.85 23.29
C ASP A 413 21.10 2.14 22.48
N TYR A 414 21.31 2.09 21.18
CA TYR A 414 21.11 3.24 20.28
C TYR A 414 19.65 3.70 20.28
N VAL A 415 18.70 2.75 20.19
CA VAL A 415 17.27 3.07 20.22
C VAL A 415 16.90 3.72 21.56
N GLN A 416 17.37 3.18 22.66
CA GLN A 416 17.14 3.75 24.00
C GLN A 416 17.70 5.16 24.16
N GLN A 417 18.89 5.42 23.60
CA GLN A 417 19.57 6.72 23.73
C GLN A 417 18.97 7.80 22.83
N ASN A 418 18.52 7.44 21.62
CA ASN A 418 18.15 8.43 20.61
C ASN A 418 16.64 8.58 20.39
N TYR A 419 15.84 7.58 20.75
CA TYR A 419 14.40 7.56 20.48
C TYR A 419 13.54 7.37 21.73
N ALA A 420 14.13 7.18 22.91
CA ALA A 420 13.34 7.12 24.15
C ALA A 420 12.56 8.43 24.37
N PRO A 421 11.34 8.39 24.92
CA PRO A 421 10.60 9.59 25.28
C PRO A 421 11.42 10.44 26.23
N LYS A 422 11.56 11.73 25.94
CA LYS A 422 12.25 12.70 26.80
C LYS A 422 11.38 13.07 27.98
#